data_376d4dabd5255a0d3d9dbc00fca148f1
#
_entry.id   376d4dabd5255a0d3d9dbc00fca148f1
#
_cell.length_a   1.000
_cell.length_b   1.000
_cell.length_c   1.000
_cell.angle_alpha   90.00
_cell.angle_beta   90.00
_cell.angle_gamma   90.00
#
_symmetry.space_group_name_H-M   'P 1'
#
loop_
_entity.id
_entity.type
_entity.pdbx_description
1 polymer ?
#
loop_
_entity_poly.entity_id
_entity_poly.type
_entity_poly.pdbx_seq_one_letter_code
_entity_poly.pdbx_strand_id
1 'polypeptide(L)'
;SDGTGLAHYLEHLLFKGNQNLGTLNYEAEKPYLDEIISLYEEHFSETDDTRRAEIYSEINRVAQIAAEYAVPNEIDKIYNSMGGTGLNAHTWYEETVYKIGLPSNRLQQWAEIESDRFVNPVFRLFHTELETVYEEKNRSLDNAGRIIGTAIDELLYKVHPYGQQPTIGTVDHLKNPSLVYIQDYFDTYYVPNNMGIFLSGDINIEETIALISEKFGHWASKPIPEVGPWPEPSIQGAERRTVQYPGEEQVSIAFRTAENGHEDKEALVLVDMILDNRTAGLINLNLTQQQLVSSAGSSPLFLNDYGSQNLYGVPKPDQSLE
;
A
#
# COMPACT_ATOMS: atom_id res chain seq x y z
N SER A 1 -5.58 -4.32 16.09
CA SER A 1 -6.50 -4.20 14.94
C SER A 1 -6.66 -5.57 14.32
N ASP A 2 -7.88 -5.95 14.08
CA ASP A 2 -8.22 -7.30 13.64
C ASP A 2 -8.05 -7.48 12.11
N GLY A 3 -7.31 -6.59 11.43
CA GLY A 3 -7.05 -6.68 10.00
C GLY A 3 -5.81 -5.90 9.56
N THR A 4 -4.81 -6.59 9.04
CA THR A 4 -3.69 -5.99 8.32
C THR A 4 -3.95 -6.04 6.82
N GLY A 5 -3.38 -5.10 6.05
CA GLY A 5 -3.53 -5.07 4.60
C GLY A 5 -4.81 -4.40 4.09
N LEU A 6 -5.65 -3.83 4.97
CA LEU A 6 -6.91 -3.18 4.57
C LEU A 6 -6.69 -2.03 3.58
N ALA A 7 -5.67 -1.20 3.81
CA ALA A 7 -5.35 -0.07 2.93
C ALA A 7 -4.97 -0.54 1.52
N HIS A 8 -4.13 -1.56 1.41
CA HIS A 8 -3.70 -2.12 0.13
C HIS A 8 -4.86 -2.81 -0.60
N TYR A 9 -5.68 -3.54 0.14
CA TYR A 9 -6.85 -4.18 -0.47
C TYR A 9 -7.88 -3.16 -0.96
N LEU A 10 -8.13 -2.10 -0.16
CA LEU A 10 -8.99 -0.99 -0.57
C LEU A 10 -8.45 -0.28 -1.80
N GLU A 11 -7.12 -0.15 -1.94
CA GLU A 11 -6.49 0.38 -3.16
C GLU A 11 -7.00 -0.36 -4.39
N HIS A 12 -7.00 -1.70 -4.39
CA HIS A 12 -7.51 -2.52 -5.49
C HIS A 12 -9.01 -2.32 -5.74
N LEU A 13 -9.80 -2.26 -4.67
CA LEU A 13 -11.25 -2.11 -4.78
C LEU A 13 -11.68 -0.78 -5.38
N LEU A 14 -10.92 0.29 -5.13
CA LEU A 14 -11.21 1.62 -5.68
C LEU A 14 -11.01 1.72 -7.20
N PHE A 15 -10.39 0.73 -7.86
CA PHE A 15 -10.37 0.62 -9.32
C PHE A 15 -11.62 -0.07 -9.90
N LYS A 16 -12.52 -0.57 -9.06
CA LYS A 16 -13.71 -1.31 -9.54
C LYS A 16 -14.90 -0.42 -9.87
N GLY A 17 -14.77 0.88 -9.64
CA GLY A 17 -15.74 1.90 -10.02
C GLY A 17 -16.72 2.28 -8.91
N ASN A 18 -17.88 2.77 -9.32
CA ASN A 18 -18.92 3.32 -8.47
C ASN A 18 -20.31 2.89 -8.96
N GLN A 19 -21.36 3.62 -8.62
CA GLN A 19 -22.72 3.32 -9.08
C GLN A 19 -22.93 3.55 -10.59
N ASN A 20 -22.09 4.39 -11.22
CA ASN A 20 -22.18 4.78 -12.62
C ASN A 20 -21.12 4.11 -13.51
N LEU A 21 -20.00 3.68 -12.93
CA LEU A 21 -18.85 3.09 -13.61
C LEU A 21 -18.55 1.70 -13.04
N GLY A 22 -18.14 0.79 -13.89
CA GLY A 22 -17.80 -0.58 -13.50
C GLY A 22 -19.01 -1.52 -13.42
N THR A 23 -20.21 -1.08 -13.84
CA THR A 23 -21.43 -1.88 -13.81
C THR A 23 -22.30 -1.65 -15.04
N LEU A 24 -23.00 -2.70 -15.47
CA LEU A 24 -24.03 -2.63 -16.50
C LEU A 24 -25.35 -2.10 -15.94
N ASN A 25 -25.65 -2.38 -14.67
CA ASN A 25 -26.87 -1.99 -13.99
C ASN A 25 -26.71 -2.14 -12.48
N TYR A 26 -26.38 -1.03 -11.81
CA TYR A 26 -26.14 -1.02 -10.38
C TYR A 26 -27.36 -1.45 -9.54
N GLU A 27 -28.56 -1.03 -9.90
CA GLU A 27 -29.78 -1.38 -9.16
C GLU A 27 -30.05 -2.89 -9.16
N ALA A 28 -29.70 -3.57 -10.25
CA ALA A 28 -29.81 -5.03 -10.34
C ALA A 28 -28.63 -5.77 -9.69
N GLU A 29 -27.45 -5.16 -9.65
CA GLU A 29 -26.22 -5.67 -9.02
C GLU A 29 -26.29 -5.58 -7.49
N LYS A 30 -26.80 -4.47 -6.97
CA LYS A 30 -26.75 -4.11 -5.55
C LYS A 30 -27.25 -5.20 -4.59
N PRO A 31 -28.39 -5.88 -4.81
CA PRO A 31 -28.84 -6.94 -3.90
C PRO A 31 -27.80 -8.06 -3.70
N TYR A 32 -27.07 -8.42 -4.75
CA TYR A 32 -26.01 -9.43 -4.67
C TYR A 32 -24.78 -8.93 -3.96
N LEU A 33 -24.42 -7.64 -4.12
CA LEU A 33 -23.33 -7.03 -3.36
C LEU A 33 -23.65 -6.99 -1.86
N ASP A 34 -24.88 -6.63 -1.50
CA ASP A 34 -25.35 -6.62 -0.11
C ASP A 34 -25.32 -8.04 0.50
N GLU A 35 -25.73 -9.05 -0.28
CA GLU A 35 -25.69 -10.46 0.13
C GLU A 35 -24.23 -10.96 0.32
N ILE A 36 -23.30 -10.56 -0.56
CA ILE A 36 -21.89 -10.88 -0.44
C ILE A 36 -21.31 -10.31 0.86
N ILE A 37 -21.63 -9.05 1.18
CA ILE A 37 -21.19 -8.42 2.45
C ILE A 37 -21.69 -9.27 3.63
N SER A 38 -22.96 -9.62 3.68
CA SER A 38 -23.55 -10.40 4.76
C SER A 38 -22.90 -11.79 4.90
N LEU A 39 -22.65 -12.47 3.80
CA LEU A 39 -22.00 -13.78 3.78
C LEU A 39 -20.54 -13.72 4.25
N TYR A 40 -19.78 -12.66 3.88
CA TYR A 40 -18.43 -12.48 4.37
C TYR A 40 -18.39 -12.21 5.88
N GLU A 41 -19.33 -11.45 6.43
CA GLU A 41 -19.40 -11.22 7.89
C GLU A 41 -19.83 -12.50 8.64
N GLU A 42 -20.74 -13.32 8.07
CA GLU A 42 -21.06 -14.64 8.61
C GLU A 42 -19.79 -15.53 8.59
N HIS A 43 -19.07 -15.58 7.47
CA HIS A 43 -17.83 -16.33 7.35
C HIS A 43 -16.74 -15.84 8.31
N PHE A 44 -16.61 -14.52 8.48
CA PHE A 44 -15.63 -13.91 9.36
C PHE A 44 -15.83 -14.31 10.82
N SER A 45 -17.09 -14.38 11.27
CA SER A 45 -17.46 -14.71 12.64
C SER A 45 -17.60 -16.20 12.93
N GLU A 46 -17.70 -17.05 11.88
CA GLU A 46 -17.89 -18.49 12.03
C GLU A 46 -16.59 -19.19 12.46
N THR A 47 -16.68 -20.17 13.36
CA THR A 47 -15.56 -20.94 13.89
C THR A 47 -15.56 -22.41 13.49
N ASP A 48 -16.69 -22.94 13.00
CA ASP A 48 -16.80 -24.31 12.49
C ASP A 48 -16.30 -24.38 11.04
N ASP A 49 -15.25 -25.15 10.80
CA ASP A 49 -14.60 -25.26 9.47
C ASP A 49 -15.55 -25.78 8.39
N THR A 50 -16.48 -26.69 8.74
CA THR A 50 -17.44 -27.24 7.78
C THR A 50 -18.44 -26.15 7.36
N ARG A 51 -18.96 -25.41 8.35
CA ARG A 51 -19.88 -24.31 8.09
C ARG A 51 -19.20 -23.17 7.33
N ARG A 52 -17.95 -22.85 7.66
CA ARG A 52 -17.16 -21.87 6.90
C ARG A 52 -17.03 -22.26 5.41
N ALA A 53 -16.73 -23.52 5.13
CA ALA A 53 -16.63 -24.01 3.76
C ALA A 53 -17.96 -23.92 3.00
N GLU A 54 -19.09 -24.17 3.67
CA GLU A 54 -20.43 -24.00 3.10
C GLU A 54 -20.71 -22.54 2.76
N ILE A 55 -20.45 -21.61 3.71
CA ILE A 55 -20.62 -20.15 3.50
C ILE A 55 -19.71 -19.68 2.35
N TYR A 56 -18.47 -20.14 2.30
CA TYR A 56 -17.55 -19.78 1.23
C TYR A 56 -18.03 -20.27 -0.15
N SER A 57 -18.66 -21.46 -0.21
CA SER A 57 -19.28 -21.94 -1.43
C SER A 57 -20.45 -21.05 -1.88
N GLU A 58 -21.23 -20.53 -0.93
CA GLU A 58 -22.33 -19.61 -1.23
C GLU A 58 -21.80 -18.23 -1.65
N ILE A 59 -20.73 -17.71 -1.01
CA ILE A 59 -20.03 -16.50 -1.47
C ILE A 59 -19.62 -16.65 -2.93
N ASN A 60 -18.99 -17.76 -3.30
CA ASN A 60 -18.61 -18.04 -4.69
C ASN A 60 -19.81 -17.98 -5.65
N ARG A 61 -20.93 -18.61 -5.27
CA ARG A 61 -22.14 -18.62 -6.09
C ARG A 61 -22.71 -17.23 -6.33
N VAL A 62 -22.85 -16.44 -5.25
CA VAL A 62 -23.40 -15.08 -5.33
C VAL A 62 -22.44 -14.13 -6.05
N ALA A 63 -21.13 -14.26 -5.81
CA ALA A 63 -20.11 -13.47 -6.48
C ALA A 63 -20.09 -13.68 -8.00
N GLN A 64 -20.35 -14.91 -8.47
CA GLN A 64 -20.49 -15.19 -9.90
C GLN A 64 -21.70 -14.48 -10.52
N ILE A 65 -22.83 -14.42 -9.81
CA ILE A 65 -24.03 -13.71 -10.29
C ILE A 65 -23.77 -12.21 -10.31
N ALA A 66 -23.18 -11.63 -9.25
CA ALA A 66 -22.82 -10.23 -9.20
C ALA A 66 -21.84 -9.84 -10.32
N ALA A 67 -20.89 -10.72 -10.65
CA ALA A 67 -19.92 -10.49 -11.71
C ALA A 67 -20.53 -10.38 -13.12
N GLU A 68 -21.73 -10.91 -13.35
CA GLU A 68 -22.44 -10.73 -14.64
C GLU A 68 -22.84 -9.28 -14.90
N TYR A 69 -22.99 -8.48 -13.85
CA TYR A 69 -23.26 -7.04 -13.94
C TYR A 69 -22.00 -6.19 -14.04
N ALA A 70 -20.86 -6.71 -13.62
CA ALA A 70 -19.62 -5.95 -13.58
C ALA A 70 -19.03 -5.70 -14.98
N VAL A 71 -18.48 -4.51 -15.19
CA VAL A 71 -17.67 -4.15 -16.37
C VAL A 71 -16.20 -4.10 -15.95
N PRO A 72 -15.44 -5.19 -16.10
CA PRO A 72 -14.06 -5.24 -15.63
C PRO A 72 -13.19 -4.20 -16.32
N ASN A 73 -12.32 -3.54 -15.52
CA ASN A 73 -11.32 -2.58 -15.99
C ASN A 73 -11.93 -1.41 -16.79
N GLU A 74 -13.16 -0.97 -16.46
CA GLU A 74 -13.80 0.13 -17.18
C GLU A 74 -13.07 1.46 -16.98
N ILE A 75 -12.57 1.74 -15.77
CA ILE A 75 -11.76 2.93 -15.48
C ILE A 75 -10.50 2.96 -16.35
N ASP A 76 -9.79 1.85 -16.48
CA ASP A 76 -8.63 1.73 -17.38
C ASP A 76 -8.99 2.03 -18.83
N LYS A 77 -10.10 1.45 -19.32
CA LYS A 77 -10.57 1.65 -20.68
C LYS A 77 -10.92 3.11 -20.96
N ILE A 78 -11.58 3.77 -20.00
CA ILE A 78 -11.95 5.19 -20.11
C ILE A 78 -10.67 6.03 -20.15
N TYR A 79 -9.74 5.86 -19.22
CA TYR A 79 -8.51 6.63 -19.19
C TYR A 79 -7.65 6.40 -20.44
N ASN A 80 -7.50 5.15 -20.89
CA ASN A 80 -6.80 4.84 -22.12
C ASN A 80 -7.44 5.52 -23.34
N SER A 81 -8.78 5.56 -23.42
CA SER A 81 -9.51 6.23 -24.51
C SER A 81 -9.31 7.74 -24.52
N MET A 82 -9.00 8.34 -23.38
CA MET A 82 -8.68 9.77 -23.24
C MET A 82 -7.19 10.08 -23.48
N GLY A 83 -6.39 9.10 -23.80
CA GLY A 83 -4.93 9.24 -23.97
C GLY A 83 -4.16 9.16 -22.65
N GLY A 84 -4.75 8.58 -21.62
CA GLY A 84 -4.13 8.35 -20.33
C GLY A 84 -2.97 7.35 -20.40
N THR A 85 -1.95 7.56 -19.57
CA THR A 85 -0.80 6.70 -19.46
C THR A 85 -0.37 6.54 -18.02
N GLY A 86 0.16 5.38 -17.66
CA GLY A 86 0.71 5.15 -16.33
C GLY A 86 -0.33 5.18 -15.22
N LEU A 87 -1.60 4.81 -15.51
CA LEU A 87 -2.59 4.57 -14.47
C LEU A 87 -2.05 3.51 -13.52
N ASN A 88 -1.90 3.87 -12.26
CA ASN A 88 -1.36 3.00 -11.24
C ASN A 88 -1.72 3.52 -9.84
N ALA A 89 -1.52 2.67 -8.83
CA ALA A 89 -1.55 3.06 -7.45
C ALA A 89 -0.46 2.35 -6.66
N HIS A 90 -0.23 2.77 -5.44
CA HIS A 90 0.59 2.05 -4.48
C HIS A 90 0.16 2.40 -3.06
N THR A 91 0.29 1.44 -2.17
CA THR A 91 0.13 1.62 -0.73
C THR A 91 1.46 1.39 -0.04
N TRP A 92 1.83 2.32 0.83
CA TRP A 92 3.04 2.25 1.63
C TRP A 92 2.71 2.44 3.12
N TYR A 93 3.70 2.67 3.97
CA TYR A 93 3.50 2.76 5.44
C TYR A 93 2.47 3.81 5.85
N GLU A 94 2.46 4.98 5.19
CA GLU A 94 1.72 6.16 5.62
C GLU A 94 0.82 6.74 4.53
N GLU A 95 0.82 6.16 3.34
CA GLU A 95 0.06 6.70 2.21
C GLU A 95 -0.47 5.62 1.28
N THR A 96 -1.59 5.93 0.63
CA THR A 96 -2.04 5.27 -0.60
C THR A 96 -2.13 6.32 -1.68
N VAL A 97 -1.44 6.13 -2.79
CA VAL A 97 -1.35 7.10 -3.89
C VAL A 97 -1.93 6.51 -5.16
N TYR A 98 -2.83 7.26 -5.81
CA TYR A 98 -3.41 6.96 -7.12
C TYR A 98 -2.86 7.97 -8.12
N LYS A 99 -2.36 7.53 -9.26
CA LYS A 99 -1.69 8.39 -10.23
C LYS A 99 -2.06 8.04 -11.67
N ILE A 100 -2.11 9.07 -12.50
CA ILE A 100 -2.36 8.97 -13.94
C ILE A 100 -1.71 10.14 -14.68
N GLY A 101 -1.12 9.89 -15.83
CA GLY A 101 -0.72 10.94 -16.78
C GLY A 101 -1.80 11.13 -17.83
N LEU A 102 -2.26 12.37 -18.03
CA LEU A 102 -3.33 12.71 -18.97
C LEU A 102 -2.93 13.90 -19.83
N PRO A 103 -3.44 14.02 -21.08
CA PRO A 103 -3.40 15.27 -21.81
C PRO A 103 -4.09 16.39 -21.03
N SER A 104 -3.53 17.61 -21.03
CA SER A 104 -4.03 18.74 -20.24
C SER A 104 -5.48 19.10 -20.52
N ASN A 105 -5.97 18.87 -21.76
CA ASN A 105 -7.36 19.07 -22.14
C ASN A 105 -8.34 18.00 -21.59
N ARG A 106 -7.88 17.07 -20.76
CA ARG A 106 -8.69 16.02 -20.10
C ARG A 106 -8.87 16.23 -18.60
N LEU A 107 -8.40 17.35 -18.07
CA LEU A 107 -8.46 17.64 -16.65
C LEU A 107 -9.90 17.67 -16.10
N GLN A 108 -10.85 18.17 -16.86
CA GLN A 108 -12.26 18.18 -16.46
C GLN A 108 -12.82 16.77 -16.31
N GLN A 109 -12.60 15.90 -17.31
CA GLN A 109 -13.06 14.51 -17.27
C GLN A 109 -12.40 13.74 -16.13
N TRP A 110 -11.11 13.98 -15.88
CA TRP A 110 -10.41 13.41 -14.74
C TRP A 110 -11.07 13.83 -13.42
N ALA A 111 -11.35 15.12 -13.22
CA ALA A 111 -11.96 15.61 -12.01
C ALA A 111 -13.38 15.02 -11.79
N GLU A 112 -14.14 14.80 -12.85
CA GLU A 112 -15.46 14.15 -12.80
C GLU A 112 -15.35 12.67 -12.38
N ILE A 113 -14.42 11.93 -12.97
CA ILE A 113 -14.22 10.51 -12.67
C ILE A 113 -13.70 10.33 -11.23
N GLU A 114 -12.65 11.08 -10.85
CA GLU A 114 -12.03 10.90 -9.54
C GLU A 114 -12.94 11.40 -8.41
N SER A 115 -13.69 12.49 -8.59
CA SER A 115 -14.62 12.95 -7.56
C SER A 115 -15.72 11.91 -7.29
N ASP A 116 -16.29 11.28 -8.31
CA ASP A 116 -17.31 10.26 -8.14
C ASP A 116 -16.73 8.95 -7.59
N ARG A 117 -15.53 8.56 -8.05
CA ARG A 117 -14.83 7.35 -7.60
C ARG A 117 -14.49 7.39 -6.11
N PHE A 118 -14.02 8.53 -5.59
CA PHE A 118 -13.61 8.64 -4.20
C PHE A 118 -14.73 9.05 -3.25
N VAL A 119 -15.82 9.63 -3.75
CA VAL A 119 -16.97 9.98 -2.90
C VAL A 119 -17.98 8.85 -2.77
N ASN A 120 -18.20 8.09 -3.84
CA ASN A 120 -19.24 7.05 -3.89
C ASN A 120 -18.73 5.72 -4.46
N PRO A 121 -17.66 5.12 -3.93
CA PRO A 121 -17.17 3.86 -4.46
C PRO A 121 -18.16 2.72 -4.26
N VAL A 122 -18.09 1.72 -5.12
CA VAL A 122 -18.78 0.45 -4.97
C VAL A 122 -17.76 -0.68 -4.98
N PHE A 123 -17.65 -1.41 -3.88
CA PHE A 123 -16.70 -2.50 -3.73
C PHE A 123 -17.23 -3.78 -4.37
N ARG A 124 -17.10 -3.84 -5.70
CA ARG A 124 -17.48 -5.02 -6.51
C ARG A 124 -16.26 -5.87 -6.83
N LEU A 125 -16.51 -7.09 -7.32
CA LEU A 125 -15.48 -8.08 -7.63
C LEU A 125 -14.57 -8.40 -6.45
N PHE A 126 -15.06 -8.20 -5.23
CA PHE A 126 -14.31 -8.36 -3.99
C PHE A 126 -13.61 -9.72 -3.93
N HIS A 127 -14.34 -10.78 -4.24
CA HIS A 127 -13.83 -12.16 -4.18
C HIS A 127 -12.64 -12.37 -5.14
N THR A 128 -12.74 -11.87 -6.37
CA THR A 128 -11.68 -11.97 -7.38
C THR A 128 -10.45 -11.14 -6.99
N GLU A 129 -10.66 -9.96 -6.42
CA GLU A 129 -9.56 -9.12 -5.96
C GLU A 129 -8.86 -9.70 -4.72
N LEU A 130 -9.59 -10.39 -3.86
CA LEU A 130 -9.00 -11.11 -2.74
C LEU A 130 -8.00 -12.17 -3.22
N GLU A 131 -8.36 -12.93 -4.25
CA GLU A 131 -7.45 -13.90 -4.87
C GLU A 131 -6.22 -13.20 -5.47
N THR A 132 -6.40 -12.06 -6.13
CA THR A 132 -5.31 -11.27 -6.70
C THR A 132 -4.33 -10.79 -5.62
N VAL A 133 -4.83 -10.18 -4.54
CA VAL A 133 -4.00 -9.71 -3.42
C VAL A 133 -3.29 -10.88 -2.72
N TYR A 134 -3.98 -12.02 -2.59
CA TYR A 134 -3.37 -13.23 -2.03
C TYR A 134 -2.23 -13.77 -2.90
N GLU A 135 -2.38 -13.77 -4.23
CA GLU A 135 -1.30 -14.14 -5.16
C GLU A 135 -0.13 -13.13 -5.11
N GLU A 136 -0.40 -11.84 -4.97
CA GLU A 136 0.65 -10.83 -4.76
C GLU A 136 1.39 -11.07 -3.45
N LYS A 137 0.66 -11.43 -2.38
CA LYS A 137 1.28 -11.84 -1.12
C LYS A 137 2.20 -13.03 -1.31
N ASN A 138 1.75 -14.07 -2.01
CA ASN A 138 2.57 -15.25 -2.28
C ASN A 138 3.85 -14.88 -3.05
N ARG A 139 3.74 -14.06 -4.11
CA ARG A 139 4.91 -13.56 -4.85
C ARG A 139 5.86 -12.73 -3.97
N SER A 140 5.32 -12.01 -3.00
CA SER A 140 6.14 -11.22 -2.07
C SER A 140 7.03 -12.09 -1.18
N LEU A 141 6.61 -13.33 -0.89
CA LEU A 141 7.38 -14.29 -0.10
C LEU A 141 8.59 -14.87 -0.85
N ASP A 142 8.64 -14.71 -2.18
CA ASP A 142 9.78 -15.10 -3.02
C ASP A 142 10.74 -13.92 -3.28
N ASN A 143 10.41 -12.72 -2.81
CA ASN A 143 11.22 -11.53 -3.02
C ASN A 143 12.19 -11.29 -1.86
N ALA A 144 13.49 -11.50 -2.10
CA ALA A 144 14.55 -11.34 -1.11
C ALA A 144 14.52 -9.97 -0.39
N GLY A 145 14.33 -8.88 -1.14
CA GLY A 145 14.28 -7.53 -0.57
C GLY A 145 13.11 -7.35 0.40
N ARG A 146 11.95 -7.92 0.09
CA ARG A 146 10.77 -7.88 0.99
C ARG A 146 10.99 -8.73 2.24
N ILE A 147 11.57 -9.93 2.11
CA ILE A 147 11.87 -10.82 3.25
C ILE A 147 12.84 -10.13 4.21
N ILE A 148 13.92 -9.55 3.68
CA ILE A 148 14.93 -8.83 4.45
C ILE A 148 14.31 -7.58 5.09
N GLY A 149 13.58 -6.77 4.31
CA GLY A 149 12.91 -5.55 4.79
C GLY A 149 11.95 -5.85 5.94
N THR A 150 11.07 -6.82 5.79
CA THR A 150 10.16 -7.24 6.86
C THR A 150 10.91 -7.67 8.11
N ALA A 151 12.00 -8.45 7.98
CA ALA A 151 12.80 -8.88 9.13
C ALA A 151 13.49 -7.68 9.83
N ILE A 152 13.93 -6.68 9.09
CA ILE A 152 14.50 -5.43 9.62
C ILE A 152 13.42 -4.64 10.35
N ASP A 153 12.26 -4.43 9.73
CA ASP A 153 11.17 -3.65 10.31
C ASP A 153 10.68 -4.26 11.63
N GLU A 154 10.50 -5.58 11.69
CA GLU A 154 10.12 -6.30 12.91
C GLU A 154 11.17 -6.19 14.03
N LEU A 155 12.46 -6.06 13.71
CA LEU A 155 13.52 -5.85 14.69
C LEU A 155 13.61 -4.40 15.15
N LEU A 156 13.41 -3.45 14.25
CA LEU A 156 13.47 -2.02 14.57
C LEU A 156 12.20 -1.53 15.28
N TYR A 157 11.03 -2.05 14.89
CA TYR A 157 9.72 -1.55 15.34
C TYR A 157 8.91 -2.67 15.98
N LYS A 158 9.15 -2.91 17.28
CA LYS A 158 8.56 -4.02 18.05
C LYS A 158 7.13 -3.75 18.50
N VAL A 159 6.73 -2.49 18.56
CA VAL A 159 5.43 -2.02 19.01
C VAL A 159 4.72 -1.24 17.91
N HIS A 160 5.48 -0.48 17.14
CA HIS A 160 4.95 0.41 16.11
C HIS A 160 4.39 -0.38 14.91
N PRO A 161 3.31 0.09 14.28
CA PRO A 161 2.73 -0.52 13.08
C PRO A 161 3.72 -0.75 11.94
N TYR A 162 4.79 0.06 11.79
CA TYR A 162 5.81 -0.14 10.75
C TYR A 162 6.43 -1.54 10.77
N GLY A 163 6.60 -2.14 11.96
CA GLY A 163 7.11 -3.51 12.08
C GLY A 163 6.05 -4.56 12.36
N GLN A 164 4.85 -4.14 12.80
CA GLN A 164 3.82 -5.08 13.27
C GLN A 164 2.66 -5.25 12.29
N GLN A 165 2.50 -4.32 11.33
CA GLN A 165 1.40 -4.34 10.37
C GLN A 165 1.93 -4.28 8.94
N PRO A 166 2.25 -5.43 8.32
CA PRO A 166 2.72 -5.44 6.93
C PRO A 166 1.65 -4.86 6.00
N THR A 167 2.05 -3.93 5.13
CA THR A 167 1.17 -3.21 4.21
C THR A 167 0.32 -4.14 3.34
N ILE A 168 0.91 -5.24 2.87
CA ILE A 168 0.21 -6.26 2.06
C ILE A 168 -0.71 -7.17 2.90
N GLY A 169 -0.66 -7.08 4.22
CA GLY A 169 -1.40 -7.93 5.12
C GLY A 169 -0.72 -9.27 5.45
N THR A 170 -1.27 -9.94 6.46
CA THR A 170 -0.89 -11.32 6.80
C THR A 170 -1.75 -12.31 6.02
N VAL A 171 -1.25 -13.54 5.84
CA VAL A 171 -2.01 -14.61 5.17
C VAL A 171 -3.34 -14.89 5.87
N ASP A 172 -3.34 -14.88 7.20
CA ASP A 172 -4.55 -15.19 7.99
C ASP A 172 -5.63 -14.12 7.83
N HIS A 173 -5.23 -12.84 7.82
CA HIS A 173 -6.18 -11.74 7.59
C HIS A 173 -6.71 -11.74 6.15
N LEU A 174 -5.87 -12.05 5.16
CA LEU A 174 -6.32 -12.16 3.76
C LEU A 174 -7.25 -13.36 3.53
N LYS A 175 -7.11 -14.45 4.31
CA LYS A 175 -8.01 -15.62 4.22
C LYS A 175 -9.35 -15.41 4.91
N ASN A 176 -9.45 -14.44 5.79
CA ASN A 176 -10.66 -14.16 6.55
C ASN A 176 -10.95 -12.64 6.60
N PRO A 177 -11.23 -12.01 5.45
CA PRO A 177 -11.49 -10.58 5.40
C PRO A 177 -12.90 -10.24 5.91
N SER A 178 -13.05 -9.06 6.51
CA SER A 178 -14.33 -8.41 6.77
C SER A 178 -14.53 -7.26 5.79
N LEU A 179 -15.61 -7.29 5.04
CA LEU A 179 -16.01 -6.20 4.14
C LEU A 179 -16.48 -4.98 4.90
N VAL A 180 -17.06 -5.17 6.07
CA VAL A 180 -17.47 -4.08 6.97
C VAL A 180 -16.23 -3.33 7.46
N TYR A 181 -15.16 -4.01 7.85
CA TYR A 181 -13.92 -3.33 8.24
C TYR A 181 -13.27 -2.55 7.10
N ILE A 182 -13.37 -3.02 5.86
CA ILE A 182 -12.89 -2.29 4.70
C ILE A 182 -13.73 -1.05 4.45
N GLN A 183 -15.05 -1.15 4.56
CA GLN A 183 -15.96 -0.01 4.44
C GLN A 183 -15.71 1.00 5.56
N ASP A 184 -15.58 0.56 6.80
CA ASP A 184 -15.29 1.41 7.95
C ASP A 184 -13.93 2.13 7.80
N TYR A 185 -12.94 1.43 7.25
CA TYR A 185 -11.63 2.02 6.95
C TYR A 185 -11.76 3.12 5.89
N PHE A 186 -12.49 2.86 4.80
CA PHE A 186 -12.77 3.86 3.77
C PHE A 186 -13.51 5.07 4.36
N ASP A 187 -14.61 4.84 5.07
CA ASP A 187 -15.45 5.91 5.64
C ASP A 187 -14.72 6.77 6.67
N THR A 188 -13.69 6.21 7.30
CA THR A 188 -12.87 6.87 8.32
C THR A 188 -11.74 7.68 7.70
N TYR A 189 -10.99 7.12 6.75
CA TYR A 189 -9.73 7.68 6.29
C TYR A 189 -9.79 8.33 4.91
N TYR A 190 -10.75 7.95 4.06
CA TYR A 190 -10.95 8.58 2.75
C TYR A 190 -11.93 9.76 2.89
N VAL A 191 -11.42 10.81 3.46
CA VAL A 191 -12.15 12.07 3.72
C VAL A 191 -11.32 13.25 3.25
N PRO A 192 -11.94 14.37 2.79
CA PRO A 192 -11.20 15.45 2.13
C PRO A 192 -10.12 16.10 3.00
N ASN A 193 -10.27 16.07 4.31
CA ASN A 193 -9.25 16.57 5.25
C ASN A 193 -8.11 15.59 5.53
N ASN A 194 -8.11 14.40 4.91
CA ASN A 194 -7.04 13.38 4.95
C ASN A 194 -6.53 13.04 3.55
N MET A 195 -6.88 13.82 2.54
CA MET A 195 -6.48 13.57 1.15
C MET A 195 -5.84 14.80 0.54
N GLY A 196 -4.88 14.58 -0.35
CA GLY A 196 -4.22 15.61 -1.13
C GLY A 196 -4.39 15.36 -2.63
N ILE A 197 -4.64 16.41 -3.40
CA ILE A 197 -4.64 16.38 -4.86
C ILE A 197 -3.38 17.11 -5.35
N PHE A 198 -2.55 16.41 -6.10
CA PHE A 198 -1.30 16.93 -6.66
C PHE A 198 -1.39 16.91 -8.18
N LEU A 199 -1.38 18.09 -8.79
CA LEU A 199 -1.45 18.27 -10.24
C LEU A 199 -0.18 18.98 -10.74
N SER A 200 0.43 18.43 -11.78
CA SER A 200 1.62 19.02 -12.39
C SER A 200 1.56 18.89 -13.90
N GLY A 201 1.89 19.94 -14.63
CA GLY A 201 1.87 19.95 -16.09
C GLY A 201 1.43 21.31 -16.67
N ASP A 202 0.95 21.26 -17.91
CA ASP A 202 0.43 22.44 -18.62
C ASP A 202 -1.03 22.70 -18.18
N ILE A 203 -1.18 23.43 -17.06
CA ILE A 203 -2.46 23.73 -16.43
C ILE A 203 -2.56 25.22 -16.08
N ASN A 204 -3.77 25.77 -16.17
CA ASN A 204 -4.09 27.09 -15.62
C ASN A 204 -4.48 26.92 -14.15
N ILE A 205 -3.70 27.49 -13.24
CA ILE A 205 -3.86 27.28 -11.79
C ILE A 205 -5.24 27.75 -11.30
N GLU A 206 -5.71 28.92 -11.72
CA GLU A 206 -6.96 29.50 -11.25
C GLU A 206 -8.18 28.72 -11.73
N GLU A 207 -8.20 28.32 -13.00
CA GLU A 207 -9.26 27.49 -13.58
C GLU A 207 -9.24 26.09 -12.95
N THR A 208 -8.05 25.54 -12.68
CA THR A 208 -7.89 24.23 -12.03
C THR A 208 -8.42 24.24 -10.60
N ILE A 209 -8.11 25.26 -9.81
CA ILE A 209 -8.63 25.40 -8.44
C ILE A 209 -10.16 25.52 -8.47
N ALA A 210 -10.72 26.32 -9.40
CA ALA A 210 -12.15 26.45 -9.54
C ALA A 210 -12.82 25.11 -9.89
N LEU A 211 -12.24 24.34 -10.82
CA LEU A 211 -12.73 23.01 -11.19
C LEU A 211 -12.68 22.03 -10.01
N ILE A 212 -11.56 21.96 -9.30
CA ILE A 212 -11.42 21.08 -8.13
C ILE A 212 -12.44 21.46 -7.05
N SER A 213 -12.60 22.76 -6.80
CA SER A 213 -13.60 23.25 -5.83
C SER A 213 -15.03 22.91 -6.24
N GLU A 214 -15.36 22.95 -7.52
CA GLU A 214 -16.67 22.55 -8.06
C GLU A 214 -16.91 21.05 -7.87
N LYS A 215 -15.94 20.20 -8.23
CA LYS A 215 -16.12 18.74 -8.27
C LYS A 215 -15.98 18.07 -6.89
N PHE A 216 -15.08 18.56 -6.03
CA PHE A 216 -14.78 17.95 -4.72
C PHE A 216 -15.32 18.77 -3.54
N GLY A 217 -15.68 20.04 -3.73
CA GLY A 217 -16.04 20.95 -2.63
C GLY A 217 -17.32 20.59 -1.86
N HIS A 218 -18.15 19.70 -2.40
CA HIS A 218 -19.34 19.18 -1.71
C HIS A 218 -19.01 18.03 -0.73
N TRP A 219 -17.80 17.47 -0.79
CA TRP A 219 -17.37 16.37 0.06
C TRP A 219 -17.08 16.88 1.47
N ALA A 220 -17.83 16.38 2.45
CA ALA A 220 -17.75 16.87 3.82
C ALA A 220 -16.57 16.26 4.59
N SER A 221 -15.85 17.13 5.30
CA SER A 221 -14.80 16.70 6.25
C SER A 221 -15.41 15.90 7.40
N LYS A 222 -14.66 14.92 7.90
CA LYS A 222 -15.01 14.15 9.10
C LYS A 222 -13.85 14.16 10.09
N PRO A 223 -14.10 13.98 11.40
CA PRO A 223 -13.04 13.73 12.37
C PRO A 223 -12.26 12.47 12.00
N ILE A 224 -10.93 12.55 12.04
CA ILE A 224 -10.05 11.40 11.88
C ILE A 224 -9.61 10.97 13.28
N PRO A 225 -9.70 9.67 13.63
CA PRO A 225 -9.22 9.18 14.91
C PRO A 225 -7.72 9.47 15.09
N GLU A 226 -7.34 9.95 16.27
CA GLU A 226 -5.93 9.97 16.63
C GLU A 226 -5.45 8.53 16.83
N VAL A 227 -4.33 8.20 16.20
CA VAL A 227 -3.68 6.89 16.29
C VAL A 227 -2.34 7.04 17.00
N GLY A 228 -1.99 6.04 17.83
CA GLY A 228 -0.77 6.10 18.64
C GLY A 228 -0.97 6.81 20.00
N PRO A 229 0.10 7.26 20.63
CA PRO A 229 1.48 6.98 20.27
C PRO A 229 1.88 5.51 20.48
N TRP A 230 2.84 5.03 19.68
CA TRP A 230 3.45 3.71 19.84
C TRP A 230 4.93 3.86 20.20
N PRO A 231 5.25 4.15 21.48
CA PRO A 231 6.64 4.37 21.87
C PRO A 231 7.43 3.06 21.80
N GLU A 232 8.48 3.11 21.01
CA GLU A 232 9.39 1.99 20.84
C GLU A 232 10.40 1.90 21.99
N PRO A 233 10.65 0.72 22.56
CA PRO A 233 11.69 0.56 23.55
C PRO A 233 13.07 0.87 22.94
N SER A 234 13.99 1.35 23.76
CA SER A 234 15.37 1.56 23.33
C SER A 234 16.02 0.24 22.96
N ILE A 235 16.70 0.19 21.82
CA ILE A 235 17.46 -0.98 21.38
C ILE A 235 18.71 -1.09 22.27
N GLN A 236 18.86 -2.25 22.95
CA GLN A 236 19.98 -2.53 23.86
C GLN A 236 20.96 -3.49 23.20
N GLY A 237 21.99 -2.94 22.55
CA GLY A 237 22.99 -3.73 21.82
C GLY A 237 22.50 -4.23 20.45
N ALA A 238 23.24 -5.15 19.86
CA ALA A 238 22.92 -5.69 18.54
C ALA A 238 21.96 -6.88 18.64
N GLU A 239 20.86 -6.80 17.95
CA GLU A 239 19.95 -7.93 17.72
C GLU A 239 20.27 -8.56 16.37
N ARG A 240 20.15 -9.89 16.26
CA ARG A 240 20.50 -10.62 15.03
C ARG A 240 19.35 -11.55 14.62
N ARG A 241 19.06 -11.56 13.32
CA ARG A 241 18.14 -12.51 12.71
C ARG A 241 18.74 -13.05 11.41
N THR A 242 18.60 -14.35 11.20
CA THR A 242 18.92 -14.96 9.92
C THR A 242 17.62 -15.29 9.21
N VAL A 243 17.50 -14.87 7.96
CA VAL A 243 16.38 -15.21 7.08
C VAL A 243 16.89 -16.02 5.90
N GLN A 244 16.08 -16.97 5.42
CA GLN A 244 16.41 -17.79 4.27
C GLN A 244 15.54 -17.40 3.08
N TYR A 245 16.16 -17.23 1.94
CA TYR A 245 15.49 -16.92 0.67
C TYR A 245 16.31 -17.45 -0.51
N PRO A 246 15.70 -17.68 -1.67
CA PRO A 246 16.46 -18.01 -2.87
C PRO A 246 17.16 -16.75 -3.40
N GLY A 247 18.49 -16.74 -3.43
CA GLY A 247 19.27 -15.61 -3.92
C GLY A 247 20.68 -15.54 -3.35
N GLU A 248 21.36 -14.43 -3.59
CA GLU A 248 22.69 -14.17 -3.07
C GLU A 248 22.66 -13.87 -1.57
N GLU A 249 23.65 -14.33 -0.84
CA GLU A 249 23.82 -14.02 0.58
C GLU A 249 24.05 -12.52 0.77
N GLN A 250 23.47 -11.95 1.83
CA GLN A 250 23.60 -10.54 2.16
C GLN A 250 23.69 -10.34 3.68
N VAL A 251 24.51 -9.40 4.10
CA VAL A 251 24.47 -8.84 5.46
C VAL A 251 23.75 -7.49 5.38
N SER A 252 22.81 -7.26 6.29
CA SER A 252 22.16 -5.97 6.48
C SER A 252 22.32 -5.50 7.92
N ILE A 253 22.63 -4.22 8.11
CA ILE A 253 22.75 -3.58 9.41
C ILE A 253 21.81 -2.39 9.41
N ALA A 254 20.89 -2.35 10.37
CA ALA A 254 19.89 -1.30 10.46
C ALA A 254 19.92 -0.61 11.81
N PHE A 255 19.71 0.68 11.79
CA PHE A 255 19.58 1.52 12.97
C PHE A 255 18.25 2.27 12.91
N ARG A 256 17.51 2.31 14.02
CA ARG A 256 16.37 3.22 14.15
C ARG A 256 16.92 4.63 14.37
N THR A 257 16.38 5.58 13.61
CA THR A 257 16.82 6.99 13.61
C THR A 257 15.65 7.92 13.89
N ALA A 258 15.92 9.22 13.82
CA ALA A 258 14.92 10.26 13.98
C ALA A 258 13.88 10.26 12.85
N GLU A 259 12.71 10.74 13.16
CA GLU A 259 11.57 10.89 12.25
C GLU A 259 11.80 12.04 11.22
N ASN A 260 10.89 12.09 10.23
CA ASN A 260 10.97 13.04 9.11
C ASN A 260 10.96 14.52 9.53
N GLY A 261 10.31 14.87 10.65
CA GLY A 261 10.23 16.24 11.18
C GLY A 261 11.35 16.65 12.13
N HIS A 262 12.28 15.75 12.46
CA HIS A 262 13.31 15.99 13.45
C HIS A 262 14.41 16.94 12.94
N GLU A 263 15.00 17.74 13.86
CA GLU A 263 16.10 18.67 13.54
C GLU A 263 17.36 17.98 13.03
N ASP A 264 17.61 16.73 13.41
CA ASP A 264 18.76 15.94 12.97
C ASP A 264 18.58 15.28 11.59
N LYS A 265 17.43 15.40 10.94
CA LYS A 265 17.18 14.76 9.64
C LYS A 265 18.24 15.10 8.61
N GLU A 266 18.54 16.38 8.44
CA GLU A 266 19.51 16.84 7.45
C GLU A 266 20.93 16.37 7.80
N ALA A 267 21.26 16.26 9.08
CA ALA A 267 22.53 15.69 9.52
C ALA A 267 22.62 14.19 9.19
N LEU A 268 21.55 13.44 9.35
CA LEU A 268 21.48 12.02 8.97
C LEU A 268 21.62 11.83 7.45
N VAL A 269 20.99 12.69 6.65
CA VAL A 269 21.20 12.70 5.19
C VAL A 269 22.67 12.94 4.85
N LEU A 270 23.33 13.89 5.51
CA LEU A 270 24.75 14.15 5.29
C LEU A 270 25.65 12.97 5.75
N VAL A 271 25.30 12.31 6.85
CA VAL A 271 26.00 11.08 7.28
C VAL A 271 25.87 9.99 6.20
N ASP A 272 24.68 9.79 5.64
CA ASP A 272 24.48 8.83 4.55
C ASP A 272 25.33 9.20 3.32
N MET A 273 25.37 10.46 2.92
CA MET A 273 26.19 10.93 1.80
C MET A 273 27.70 10.74 2.04
N ILE A 274 28.17 10.79 3.29
CA ILE A 274 29.54 10.45 3.66
C ILE A 274 29.78 8.95 3.54
N LEU A 275 28.82 8.14 3.93
CA LEU A 275 28.89 6.69 3.84
C LEU A 275 28.76 6.20 2.40
N ASP A 276 27.72 6.63 1.70
CA ASP A 276 27.40 6.22 0.33
C ASP A 276 26.80 7.38 -0.48
N ASN A 277 27.55 7.90 -1.43
CA ASN A 277 27.04 8.83 -2.44
C ASN A 277 27.21 8.28 -3.86
N ARG A 278 27.35 6.96 -3.99
CA ARG A 278 27.55 6.21 -5.22
C ARG A 278 28.86 6.49 -5.97
N THR A 279 29.71 7.41 -5.48
CA THR A 279 30.93 7.81 -6.17
C THR A 279 32.13 7.82 -5.24
N ALA A 280 32.07 8.57 -4.16
CA ALA A 280 33.21 8.88 -3.29
C ALA A 280 32.88 8.73 -1.80
N GLY A 281 31.76 8.10 -1.46
CA GLY A 281 31.44 7.76 -0.08
C GLY A 281 32.40 6.69 0.47
N LEU A 282 32.46 6.59 1.79
CA LEU A 282 33.37 5.64 2.46
C LEU A 282 33.17 4.20 2.02
N ILE A 283 31.90 3.78 1.85
CA ILE A 283 31.54 2.45 1.34
C ILE A 283 32.03 2.28 -0.11
N ASN A 284 31.81 3.28 -0.95
CA ASN A 284 32.23 3.24 -2.35
C ASN A 284 33.74 3.14 -2.48
N LEU A 285 34.51 3.97 -1.76
CA LEU A 285 35.96 4.01 -1.85
C LEU A 285 36.64 2.78 -1.24
N ASN A 286 36.12 2.29 -0.11
CA ASN A 286 36.80 1.28 0.68
C ASN A 286 36.30 -0.15 0.43
N LEU A 287 35.08 -0.32 -0.08
CA LEU A 287 34.51 -1.65 -0.36
C LEU A 287 34.32 -1.88 -1.86
N THR A 288 33.54 -1.03 -2.52
CA THR A 288 33.11 -1.26 -3.91
C THR A 288 34.27 -1.05 -4.90
N GLN A 289 34.97 0.09 -4.81
CA GLN A 289 36.12 0.40 -5.71
C GLN A 289 37.31 -0.53 -5.46
N GLN A 290 37.51 -0.96 -4.21
CA GLN A 290 38.53 -1.96 -3.88
C GLN A 290 38.13 -3.38 -4.26
N GLN A 291 36.92 -3.56 -4.77
CA GLN A 291 36.36 -4.86 -5.15
C GLN A 291 36.41 -5.88 -3.98
N LEU A 292 36.20 -5.42 -2.76
CA LEU A 292 36.20 -6.30 -1.57
C LEU A 292 34.86 -7.04 -1.42
N VAL A 293 33.80 -6.55 -2.00
CA VAL A 293 32.46 -7.12 -1.99
C VAL A 293 31.84 -7.08 -3.40
N SER A 294 30.78 -7.81 -3.67
CA SER A 294 30.02 -7.71 -4.92
C SER A 294 29.29 -6.37 -5.00
N SER A 295 28.63 -5.98 -3.92
CA SER A 295 27.99 -4.66 -3.78
C SER A 295 27.87 -4.31 -2.31
N ALA A 296 27.83 -3.01 -2.02
CA ALA A 296 27.50 -2.49 -0.69
C ALA A 296 26.93 -1.09 -0.85
N GLY A 297 26.11 -0.68 0.11
CA GLY A 297 25.51 0.64 0.11
C GLY A 297 24.85 0.98 1.43
N SER A 298 24.34 2.20 1.49
CA SER A 298 23.59 2.71 2.62
C SER A 298 22.43 3.55 2.14
N SER A 299 21.36 3.61 2.92
CA SER A 299 20.20 4.46 2.62
C SER A 299 19.44 4.81 3.90
N PRO A 300 19.07 6.09 4.09
CA PRO A 300 18.17 6.51 5.14
C PRO A 300 16.71 6.36 4.67
N LEU A 301 15.83 6.12 5.62
CA LEU A 301 14.38 6.22 5.47
C LEU A 301 13.85 7.13 6.57
N PHE A 302 13.01 8.10 6.23
CA PHE A 302 12.36 9.00 7.17
C PHE A 302 10.85 8.90 7.04
N LEU A 303 10.21 8.38 8.07
CA LEU A 303 8.76 8.32 8.22
C LEU A 303 8.30 9.30 9.30
N ASN A 304 7.00 9.46 9.50
CA ASN A 304 6.47 10.49 10.40
C ASN A 304 6.80 10.25 11.87
N ASP A 305 6.84 8.99 12.33
CA ASP A 305 7.06 8.66 13.73
C ASP A 305 8.50 8.19 14.02
N TYR A 306 9.14 7.55 13.07
CA TYR A 306 10.51 7.04 13.20
C TYR A 306 11.20 7.01 11.84
N GLY A 307 12.54 7.05 11.86
CA GLY A 307 13.36 6.79 10.70
C GLY A 307 14.18 5.51 10.85
N SER A 308 14.89 5.15 9.79
CA SER A 308 15.91 4.12 9.82
C SER A 308 17.10 4.47 8.93
N GLN A 309 18.29 3.97 9.29
CA GLN A 309 19.48 3.96 8.45
C GLN A 309 19.84 2.51 8.19
N ASN A 310 19.83 2.11 6.93
CA ASN A 310 20.11 0.74 6.50
C ASN A 310 21.44 0.70 5.74
N LEU A 311 22.32 -0.20 6.11
CA LEU A 311 23.55 -0.53 5.39
C LEU A 311 23.45 -1.98 4.93
N TYR A 312 23.94 -2.28 3.74
CA TYR A 312 23.98 -3.65 3.24
C TYR A 312 25.32 -3.97 2.58
N GLY A 313 25.66 -5.25 2.57
CA GLY A 313 26.81 -5.78 1.85
C GLY A 313 26.50 -7.15 1.29
N VAL A 314 26.82 -7.34 0.01
CA VAL A 314 26.72 -8.63 -0.69
C VAL A 314 28.14 -9.15 -0.90
N PRO A 315 28.49 -10.33 -0.36
CA PRO A 315 29.82 -10.92 -0.49
C PRO A 315 30.07 -11.34 -1.95
N LYS A 316 31.32 -11.59 -2.29
CA LYS A 316 31.68 -12.29 -3.54
C LYS A 316 31.37 -13.78 -3.40
N PRO A 317 31.24 -14.52 -4.52
CA PRO A 317 30.87 -15.94 -4.50
C PRO A 317 31.80 -16.84 -3.67
N ASP A 318 33.03 -16.41 -3.40
CA ASP A 318 34.07 -17.14 -2.66
C ASP A 318 34.27 -16.62 -1.21
N GLN A 319 33.39 -15.71 -0.75
CA GLN A 319 33.43 -15.13 0.58
C GLN A 319 32.28 -15.70 1.45
N SER A 320 32.53 -15.82 2.74
CA SER A 320 31.47 -16.10 3.74
C SER A 320 30.92 -14.80 4.33
N LEU A 321 29.77 -14.89 4.97
CA LEU A 321 29.20 -13.79 5.76
C LEU A 321 29.85 -13.62 7.14
N GLU A 322 30.82 -14.46 7.52
CA GLU A 322 31.56 -14.39 8.77
C GLU A 322 32.83 -13.51 8.68
#